data_a92f96a06fdf1f483231060ece7f8145
#
_entry.id   a92f96a06fdf1f483231060ece7f8145
#
_cell.length_a   1.000
_cell.length_b   1.000
_cell.length_c   1.000
_cell.angle_alpha   90.00
_cell.angle_beta   90.00
_cell.angle_gamma   90.00
#
_symmetry.space_group_name_H-M   'P 1'
#
loop_
_entity.id
_entity.type
_entity.pdbx_description
1 polymer ?
#
loop_
_entity_poly.entity_id
_entity_poly.type
_entity_poly.pdbx_seq_one_letter_code
_entity_poly.pdbx_strand_id
1 'polypeptide(L)'
;MTILLIAVIAALIGADQLVKYWAATSLQPKGSIDFIHLGSFKIIDLTYLENNGALFGSMSGHRWFLIGFTATVIIAGIFVFFKTRNRSKVLSTAMALFIAGGIGNLIDRIRLGYVIDMFEIKLFRFAIFNVADICVVIAVALLFIYIIFIDAKTEKKSGSSAEKEAKNE
;
A
#
# COMPACT_ATOMS: atom_id res chain seq x y z
N MET A 1 10.21 13.94 12.46
CA MET A 1 9.49 12.73 12.04
C MET A 1 8.60 12.98 10.82
N THR A 2 7.73 13.98 10.80
CA THR A 2 6.78 14.24 9.67
C THR A 2 7.50 14.48 8.33
N ILE A 3 8.54 15.33 8.30
CA ILE A 3 9.32 15.62 7.09
C ILE A 3 9.95 14.34 6.53
N LEU A 4 10.51 13.50 7.41
CA LEU A 4 11.09 12.20 7.00
C LEU A 4 10.02 11.29 6.38
N LEU A 5 8.83 11.21 6.95
CA LEU A 5 7.74 10.39 6.40
C LEU A 5 7.26 10.93 5.06
N ILE A 6 7.18 12.24 4.87
CA ILE A 6 6.86 12.85 3.57
C ILE A 6 7.95 12.51 2.53
N ALA A 7 9.22 12.56 2.92
CA ALA A 7 10.32 12.15 2.03
C ALA A 7 10.22 10.65 1.67
N VAL A 8 9.87 9.79 2.62
CA VAL A 8 9.64 8.36 2.39
C VAL A 8 8.47 8.14 1.42
N ILE A 9 7.35 8.86 1.60
CA ILE A 9 6.20 8.80 0.67
C ILE A 9 6.67 9.15 -0.75
N ALA A 10 7.38 10.26 -0.92
CA ALA A 10 7.88 10.69 -2.23
C ALA A 10 8.86 9.66 -2.84
N ALA A 11 9.76 9.11 -2.04
CA ALA A 11 10.71 8.10 -2.49
C ALA A 11 10.01 6.80 -2.92
N LEU A 12 9.00 6.34 -2.18
CA LEU A 12 8.24 5.14 -2.52
C LEU A 12 7.40 5.33 -3.79
N ILE A 13 6.76 6.48 -3.97
CA ILE A 13 6.07 6.82 -5.23
C ILE A 13 7.05 6.83 -6.39
N GLY A 14 8.21 7.47 -6.21
CA GLY A 14 9.26 7.51 -7.24
C GLY A 14 9.76 6.10 -7.59
N ALA A 15 10.03 5.25 -6.60
CA ALA A 15 10.45 3.87 -6.81
C ALA A 15 9.37 3.05 -7.54
N ASP A 16 8.10 3.15 -7.15
CA ASP A 16 6.99 2.50 -7.85
C ASP A 16 6.91 2.91 -9.31
N GLN A 17 6.94 4.22 -9.58
CA GLN A 17 6.86 4.74 -10.97
C GLN A 17 8.08 4.38 -11.81
N LEU A 18 9.28 4.33 -11.22
CA LEU A 18 10.50 3.89 -11.92
C LEU A 18 10.43 2.40 -12.29
N VAL A 19 9.98 1.55 -11.37
CA VAL A 19 9.83 0.10 -11.63
C VAL A 19 8.74 -0.13 -12.68
N LYS A 20 7.63 0.59 -12.65
CA LYS A 20 6.56 0.53 -13.65
C LYS A 20 7.04 1.03 -15.02
N TYR A 21 7.82 2.10 -15.07
CA TYR A 21 8.44 2.58 -16.31
C TYR A 21 9.36 1.52 -16.91
N TRP A 22 10.23 0.90 -16.08
CA TRP A 22 11.08 -0.20 -16.51
C TRP A 22 10.23 -1.39 -17.01
N ALA A 23 9.16 -1.75 -16.31
CA ALA A 23 8.27 -2.83 -16.75
C ALA A 23 7.64 -2.53 -18.12
N ALA A 24 7.16 -1.32 -18.34
CA ALA A 24 6.58 -0.91 -19.61
C ALA A 24 7.59 -0.90 -20.78
N THR A 25 8.85 -0.52 -20.52
CA THR A 25 9.85 -0.36 -21.57
C THR A 25 10.68 -1.62 -21.84
N SER A 26 10.96 -2.40 -20.80
CA SER A 26 11.92 -3.51 -20.86
C SER A 26 11.29 -4.88 -20.63
N LEU A 27 10.24 -4.98 -19.82
CA LEU A 27 9.54 -6.24 -19.54
C LEU A 27 8.42 -6.50 -20.56
N GLN A 28 7.63 -5.49 -20.90
CA GLN A 28 6.51 -5.63 -21.86
C GLN A 28 6.89 -6.32 -23.17
N PRO A 29 8.02 -5.97 -23.85
CA PRO A 29 8.42 -6.65 -25.09
C PRO A 29 8.79 -8.12 -24.90
N LYS A 30 9.13 -8.54 -23.67
CA LYS A 30 9.53 -9.91 -23.33
C LYS A 30 8.35 -10.76 -22.84
N GLY A 31 7.26 -10.11 -22.42
CA GLY A 31 6.06 -10.73 -21.87
C GLY A 31 6.26 -11.20 -20.41
N SER A 32 7.15 -12.16 -20.19
CA SER A 32 7.49 -12.68 -18.86
C SER A 32 8.94 -13.13 -18.79
N ILE A 33 9.55 -12.97 -17.61
CA ILE A 33 10.91 -13.46 -17.29
C ILE A 33 10.91 -14.15 -15.93
N ASP A 34 11.68 -15.21 -15.80
CA ASP A 34 11.93 -15.90 -14.54
C ASP A 34 12.73 -14.98 -13.61
N PHE A 35 12.24 -14.75 -12.39
CA PHE A 35 12.89 -13.80 -11.47
C PHE A 35 13.44 -14.47 -10.21
N ILE A 36 12.60 -15.18 -9.46
CA ILE A 36 13.02 -15.92 -8.27
C ILE A 36 12.62 -17.38 -8.47
N HIS A 37 13.64 -18.27 -8.48
CA HIS A 37 13.44 -19.71 -8.61
C HIS A 37 14.39 -20.49 -7.71
N LEU A 38 13.98 -21.67 -7.28
CA LEU A 38 14.80 -22.61 -6.52
C LEU A 38 14.86 -23.93 -7.29
N GLY A 39 15.96 -24.16 -8.01
CA GLY A 39 16.05 -25.26 -8.96
C GLY A 39 15.00 -25.13 -10.06
N SER A 40 14.15 -26.14 -10.23
CA SER A 40 13.03 -26.13 -11.19
C SER A 40 11.75 -25.46 -10.65
N PHE A 41 11.72 -25.08 -9.38
CA PHE A 41 10.55 -24.43 -8.77
C PHE A 41 10.60 -22.92 -9.00
N LYS A 42 9.61 -22.41 -9.76
CA LYS A 42 9.39 -20.98 -9.93
C LYS A 42 8.60 -20.44 -8.74
N ILE A 43 9.14 -19.38 -8.10
CA ILE A 43 8.53 -18.74 -6.94
C ILE A 43 7.86 -17.44 -7.37
N ILE A 44 8.58 -16.58 -8.08
CA ILE A 44 8.08 -15.31 -8.62
C ILE A 44 8.64 -15.14 -10.03
N ASP A 45 7.75 -14.86 -10.97
CA ASP A 45 8.08 -14.36 -12.31
C ASP A 45 7.79 -12.86 -12.38
N LEU A 46 8.44 -12.17 -13.31
CA LEU A 46 8.08 -10.81 -13.70
C LEU A 46 7.28 -10.90 -15.00
N THR A 47 6.00 -10.58 -14.92
CA THR A 47 5.05 -10.68 -16.03
C THR A 47 4.35 -9.34 -16.21
N TYR A 48 4.51 -8.68 -17.38
CA TYR A 48 3.85 -7.41 -17.64
C TYR A 48 2.34 -7.60 -17.79
N LEU A 49 1.57 -6.83 -17.01
CA LEU A 49 0.11 -6.84 -17.08
C LEU A 49 -0.44 -5.41 -16.98
N GLU A 50 -1.37 -5.07 -17.88
CA GLU A 50 -2.19 -3.86 -17.79
C GLU A 50 -3.49 -4.17 -17.02
N ASN A 51 -3.60 -3.70 -15.79
CA ASN A 51 -4.74 -3.94 -14.93
C ASN A 51 -5.77 -2.80 -15.08
N ASN A 52 -6.82 -3.05 -15.84
CA ASN A 52 -7.90 -2.09 -16.09
C ASN A 52 -8.94 -2.00 -14.96
N GLY A 53 -8.78 -2.80 -13.90
CA GLY A 53 -9.74 -2.90 -12.79
C GLY A 53 -9.13 -2.60 -11.43
N ALA A 54 -9.74 -3.24 -10.42
CA ALA A 54 -9.21 -3.37 -9.08
C ALA A 54 -8.64 -4.79 -8.89
N LEU A 55 -8.74 -5.35 -7.69
CA LEU A 55 -8.23 -6.69 -7.37
C LEU A 55 -8.85 -7.75 -8.32
N PHE A 56 -8.03 -8.62 -8.90
CA PHE A 56 -8.42 -9.65 -9.87
C PHE A 56 -9.18 -9.11 -11.10
N GLY A 57 -8.90 -7.85 -11.52
CA GLY A 57 -9.58 -7.25 -12.67
C GLY A 57 -11.03 -6.86 -12.42
N SER A 58 -11.50 -6.92 -11.16
CA SER A 58 -12.84 -6.47 -10.80
C SER A 58 -13.03 -4.99 -11.15
N MET A 59 -14.27 -4.60 -11.49
CA MET A 59 -14.63 -3.23 -11.89
C MET A 59 -13.89 -2.72 -13.14
N SER A 60 -13.43 -3.64 -14.02
CA SER A 60 -12.85 -3.27 -15.31
C SER A 60 -13.82 -2.41 -16.11
N GLY A 61 -13.32 -1.38 -16.80
CA GLY A 61 -14.14 -0.40 -17.53
C GLY A 61 -14.67 0.77 -16.70
N HIS A 62 -14.57 0.74 -15.37
CA HIS A 62 -15.05 1.81 -14.49
C HIS A 62 -13.90 2.75 -14.02
N ARG A 63 -13.02 3.15 -14.93
CA ARG A 63 -11.83 3.97 -14.66
C ARG A 63 -12.12 5.19 -13.77
N TRP A 64 -13.11 5.99 -14.14
CA TRP A 64 -13.42 7.22 -13.40
C TRP A 64 -13.93 6.97 -12.00
N PHE A 65 -14.70 5.90 -11.80
CA PHE A 65 -15.11 5.47 -10.48
C PHE A 65 -13.89 5.06 -9.63
N LEU A 66 -12.98 4.27 -10.19
CA LEU A 66 -11.74 3.85 -9.51
C LEU A 66 -10.86 5.04 -9.14
N ILE A 67 -10.72 6.02 -10.04
CA ILE A 67 -9.98 7.27 -9.76
C ILE A 67 -10.64 8.03 -8.60
N GLY A 68 -11.94 8.29 -8.68
CA GLY A 68 -12.69 9.05 -7.66
C GLY A 68 -12.66 8.36 -6.31
N PHE A 69 -12.90 7.06 -6.26
CA PHE A 69 -12.85 6.26 -5.04
C PHE A 69 -11.45 6.27 -4.42
N THR A 70 -10.41 5.96 -5.21
CA THR A 70 -9.03 5.94 -4.72
C THR A 70 -8.58 7.32 -4.23
N ALA A 71 -8.90 8.39 -4.97
CA ALA A 71 -8.60 9.75 -4.54
C ALA A 71 -9.28 10.11 -3.21
N THR A 72 -10.56 9.77 -3.04
CA THR A 72 -11.30 10.00 -1.80
C THR A 72 -10.66 9.27 -0.63
N VAL A 73 -10.27 8.01 -0.81
CA VAL A 73 -9.64 7.20 0.23
C VAL A 73 -8.25 7.74 0.58
N ILE A 74 -7.47 8.21 -0.41
CA ILE A 74 -6.17 8.86 -0.17
C ILE A 74 -6.35 10.17 0.63
N ILE A 75 -7.32 11.02 0.26
CA ILE A 75 -7.60 12.28 0.97
C ILE A 75 -7.97 11.98 2.43
N ALA A 76 -8.84 11.01 2.67
CA ALA A 76 -9.17 10.54 4.03
C ALA A 76 -7.92 10.04 4.76
N GLY A 77 -7.07 9.26 4.10
CA GLY A 77 -5.79 8.79 4.63
C GLY A 77 -4.84 9.92 5.02
N ILE A 78 -4.72 10.94 4.18
CA ILE A 78 -3.92 12.15 4.46
C ILE A 78 -4.47 12.88 5.70
N PHE A 79 -5.79 13.05 5.79
CA PHE A 79 -6.41 13.67 6.96
C PHE A 79 -6.09 12.88 8.24
N VAL A 80 -6.27 11.56 8.22
CA VAL A 80 -5.95 10.69 9.36
C VAL A 80 -4.46 10.76 9.69
N PHE A 81 -3.56 10.74 8.70
CA PHE A 81 -2.12 10.87 8.90
C PHE A 81 -1.76 12.14 9.69
N PHE A 82 -2.25 13.30 9.27
CA PHE A 82 -1.95 14.56 9.97
C PHE A 82 -2.56 14.61 11.36
N LYS A 83 -3.73 14.03 11.58
CA LYS A 83 -4.39 13.97 12.88
C LYS A 83 -3.68 13.03 13.87
N THR A 84 -3.06 11.95 13.37
CA THR A 84 -2.54 10.86 14.22
C THR A 84 -1.02 10.72 14.20
N ARG A 85 -0.29 11.53 13.41
CA ARG A 85 1.16 11.42 13.16
C ARG A 85 2.05 11.45 14.42
N ASN A 86 1.56 12.00 15.52
CA ASN A 86 2.29 12.05 16.79
C ASN A 86 1.84 10.97 17.80
N ARG A 87 0.80 10.19 17.47
CA ARG A 87 0.20 9.19 18.37
C ARG A 87 1.04 7.92 18.46
N SER A 88 1.52 7.41 17.31
CA SER A 88 2.33 6.20 17.23
C SER A 88 3.19 6.21 15.97
N LYS A 89 4.45 5.76 16.09
CA LYS A 89 5.34 5.58 14.95
C LYS A 89 4.78 4.53 13.97
N VAL A 90 4.22 3.42 14.50
CA VAL A 90 3.63 2.34 13.69
C VAL A 90 2.46 2.88 12.87
N LEU A 91 1.53 3.61 13.50
CA LEU A 91 0.39 4.20 12.80
C LEU A 91 0.82 5.21 11.74
N SER A 92 1.78 6.08 12.05
CA SER A 92 2.29 7.07 11.10
C SER A 92 2.98 6.41 9.90
N THR A 93 3.74 5.34 10.12
CA THR A 93 4.38 4.58 9.03
C THR A 93 3.34 3.86 8.19
N ALA A 94 2.34 3.23 8.81
CA ALA A 94 1.24 2.58 8.11
C ALA A 94 0.50 3.57 7.18
N MET A 95 0.15 4.75 7.69
CA MET A 95 -0.52 5.78 6.90
C MET A 95 0.37 6.31 5.76
N ALA A 96 1.67 6.46 6.00
CA ALA A 96 2.61 6.89 4.95
C ALA A 96 2.71 5.86 3.81
N LEU A 97 2.82 4.58 4.13
CA LEU A 97 2.83 3.49 3.14
C LEU A 97 1.51 3.42 2.37
N PHE A 98 0.38 3.55 3.08
CA PHE A 98 -0.95 3.55 2.46
C PHE A 98 -1.12 4.70 1.45
N ILE A 99 -0.71 5.90 1.83
CA ILE A 99 -0.77 7.08 0.95
C ILE A 99 0.16 6.89 -0.25
N ALA A 100 1.39 6.41 -0.05
CA ALA A 100 2.36 6.20 -1.12
C ALA A 100 1.84 5.18 -2.15
N GLY A 101 1.36 4.02 -1.70
CA GLY A 101 0.80 2.98 -2.58
C GLY A 101 -0.47 3.44 -3.29
N GLY A 102 -1.36 4.13 -2.57
CA GLY A 102 -2.57 4.69 -3.18
C GLY A 102 -2.25 5.69 -4.29
N ILE A 103 -1.31 6.63 -4.05
CA ILE A 103 -0.88 7.63 -5.03
C ILE A 103 -0.20 6.95 -6.23
N GLY A 104 0.67 5.96 -6.04
CA GLY A 104 1.34 5.23 -7.11
C GLY A 104 0.34 4.66 -8.12
N ASN A 105 -0.67 3.93 -7.63
CA ASN A 105 -1.72 3.37 -8.48
C ASN A 105 -2.71 4.41 -9.04
N LEU A 106 -2.90 5.53 -8.35
CA LEU A 106 -3.73 6.63 -8.84
C LEU A 106 -3.07 7.35 -10.02
N ILE A 107 -1.75 7.58 -9.97
CA ILE A 107 -0.97 8.18 -11.06
C ILE A 107 -1.16 7.38 -12.34
N ASP A 108 -1.03 6.06 -12.28
CA ASP A 108 -1.18 5.19 -13.45
C ASP A 108 -2.59 5.32 -14.04
N ARG A 109 -3.63 5.22 -13.21
CA ARG A 109 -5.03 5.34 -13.65
C ARG A 109 -5.34 6.69 -14.31
N ILE A 110 -4.75 7.79 -13.80
CA ILE A 110 -4.93 9.12 -14.38
C ILE A 110 -4.17 9.25 -15.70
N ARG A 111 -2.95 8.73 -15.81
CA ARG A 111 -2.11 8.88 -16.99
C ARG A 111 -2.45 7.88 -18.10
N LEU A 112 -2.55 6.60 -17.72
CA LEU A 112 -2.63 5.48 -18.65
C LEU A 112 -4.06 4.94 -18.81
N GLY A 113 -4.88 5.02 -17.77
CA GLY A 113 -6.21 4.43 -17.72
C GLY A 113 -6.24 3.05 -17.06
N TYR A 114 -5.08 2.46 -16.83
CA TYR A 114 -4.85 1.17 -16.18
C TYR A 114 -3.69 1.29 -15.19
N VAL A 115 -3.46 0.23 -14.40
CA VAL A 115 -2.30 0.12 -13.52
C VAL A 115 -1.33 -0.89 -14.13
N ILE A 116 -0.02 -0.60 -14.08
CA ILE A 116 1.01 -1.55 -14.51
C ILE A 116 1.35 -2.46 -13.33
N ASP A 117 1.10 -3.76 -13.52
CA ASP A 117 1.46 -4.82 -12.58
C ASP A 117 2.58 -5.69 -13.17
N MET A 118 3.44 -6.28 -12.31
CA MET A 118 4.56 -7.06 -12.81
C MET A 118 4.99 -8.27 -11.95
N PHE A 119 4.65 -8.33 -10.67
CA PHE A 119 5.07 -9.44 -9.80
C PHE A 119 4.02 -10.55 -9.83
N GLU A 120 4.37 -11.72 -10.38
CA GLU A 120 3.51 -12.89 -10.48
C GLU A 120 4.00 -14.00 -9.54
N ILE A 121 3.22 -14.33 -8.48
CA ILE A 121 3.51 -15.50 -7.64
C ILE A 121 3.15 -16.77 -8.40
N LYS A 122 4.09 -17.71 -8.52
CA LYS A 122 3.90 -18.98 -9.23
C LYS A 122 3.55 -20.16 -8.32
N LEU A 123 3.65 -19.98 -6.99
CA LEU A 123 3.39 -21.06 -6.02
C LEU A 123 1.90 -21.37 -5.88
N PHE A 124 1.05 -20.38 -6.08
CA PHE A 124 -0.41 -20.49 -6.03
C PHE A 124 -1.05 -19.40 -6.90
N ARG A 125 -2.33 -19.56 -7.22
CA ARG A 125 -3.04 -18.56 -8.00
C ARG A 125 -3.23 -17.28 -7.19
N PHE A 126 -2.54 -16.21 -7.60
CA PHE A 126 -2.66 -14.88 -7.03
C PHE A 126 -2.73 -13.84 -8.15
N ALA A 127 -3.31 -12.68 -7.88
CA ALA A 127 -3.27 -11.57 -8.82
C ALA A 127 -1.81 -11.10 -9.03
N ILE A 128 -1.47 -10.69 -10.24
CA ILE A 128 -0.22 -9.98 -10.51
C ILE A 128 -0.33 -8.61 -9.83
N PHE A 129 0.73 -8.15 -9.19
CA PHE A 129 0.75 -6.94 -8.37
C PHE A 129 2.02 -6.11 -8.61
N ASN A 130 2.10 -4.95 -7.99
CA ASN A 130 3.18 -3.98 -8.14
C ASN A 130 3.75 -3.49 -6.79
N VAL A 131 4.70 -2.55 -6.83
CA VAL A 131 5.33 -1.97 -5.63
C VAL A 131 4.32 -1.20 -4.78
N ALA A 132 3.41 -0.45 -5.40
CA ALA A 132 2.38 0.29 -4.69
C ALA A 132 1.44 -0.65 -3.90
N ASP A 133 1.10 -1.82 -4.44
CA ASP A 133 0.27 -2.83 -3.76
C ASP A 133 1.00 -3.41 -2.54
N ILE A 134 2.31 -3.66 -2.66
CA ILE A 134 3.14 -4.09 -1.51
C ILE A 134 3.07 -3.05 -0.39
N CYS A 135 3.18 -1.77 -0.72
CA CYS A 135 3.05 -0.69 0.26
C CYS A 135 1.69 -0.72 0.96
N VAL A 136 0.59 -0.90 0.21
CA VAL A 136 -0.77 -0.98 0.78
C VAL A 136 -0.93 -2.20 1.67
N VAL A 137 -0.45 -3.38 1.26
CA VAL A 137 -0.53 -4.61 2.06
C VAL A 137 0.23 -4.48 3.38
N ILE A 138 1.47 -3.93 3.34
CA ILE A 138 2.25 -3.68 4.55
C ILE A 138 1.55 -2.64 5.44
N ALA A 139 0.98 -1.59 4.85
CA ALA A 139 0.22 -0.59 5.60
C ALA A 139 -0.95 -1.21 6.37
N VAL A 140 -1.73 -2.05 5.70
CA VAL A 140 -2.87 -2.76 6.32
C VAL A 140 -2.39 -3.67 7.44
N ALA A 141 -1.32 -4.44 7.25
CA ALA A 141 -0.75 -5.28 8.30
C ALA A 141 -0.30 -4.46 9.52
N LEU A 142 0.37 -3.33 9.31
CA LEU A 142 0.78 -2.43 10.39
C LEU A 142 -0.42 -1.79 11.11
N LEU A 143 -1.50 -1.47 10.39
CA LEU A 143 -2.74 -0.97 11.00
C LEU A 143 -3.38 -2.04 11.90
N PHE A 144 -3.44 -3.30 11.47
CA PHE A 144 -3.91 -4.40 12.31
C PHE A 144 -3.06 -4.57 13.57
N ILE A 145 -1.73 -4.53 13.44
CA ILE A 145 -0.81 -4.59 14.59
C ILE A 145 -1.06 -3.41 15.53
N TYR A 146 -1.23 -2.21 15.00
CA TYR A 146 -1.51 -1.03 15.81
C TYR A 146 -2.82 -1.18 16.60
N ILE A 147 -3.91 -1.56 15.96
CA ILE A 147 -5.23 -1.68 16.59
C ILE A 147 -5.21 -2.76 17.67
N ILE A 148 -4.68 -3.94 17.39
CA ILE A 148 -4.74 -5.09 18.30
C ILE A 148 -3.80 -4.91 19.48
N PHE A 149 -2.57 -4.45 19.27
CA PHE A 149 -1.51 -4.51 20.29
C PHE A 149 -1.17 -3.18 20.93
N ILE A 150 -1.39 -2.06 20.26
CA ILE A 150 -0.93 -0.75 20.73
C ILE A 150 -2.09 0.07 21.29
N ASP A 151 -3.19 0.19 20.54
CA ASP A 151 -4.35 1.00 20.92
C ASP A 151 -5.06 0.38 22.15
N ALA A 152 -5.31 -0.93 22.14
CA ALA A 152 -5.90 -1.65 23.24
C ALA A 152 -5.11 -1.55 24.58
N LYS A 153 -3.77 -1.48 24.50
CA LYS A 153 -2.92 -1.27 25.69
C LYS A 153 -3.01 0.16 26.24
N THR A 154 -3.19 1.13 25.37
CA THR A 154 -3.28 2.54 25.75
C THR A 154 -4.59 2.82 26.48
N GLU A 155 -5.70 2.26 26.01
CA GLU A 155 -7.02 2.37 26.68
C GLU A 155 -7.03 1.74 28.06
N LYS A 156 -6.46 0.52 28.20
CA LYS A 156 -6.37 -0.15 29.51
C LYS A 156 -5.56 0.64 30.54
N LYS A 157 -4.46 1.31 30.12
CA LYS A 157 -3.68 2.14 31.02
C LYS A 157 -4.43 3.40 31.45
N SER A 158 -5.13 4.04 30.53
CA SER A 158 -5.92 5.24 30.81
C SER A 158 -7.09 4.94 31.76
N GLY A 159 -7.81 3.85 31.53
CA GLY A 159 -8.90 3.41 32.43
C GLY A 159 -8.43 3.06 33.84
N SER A 160 -7.29 2.35 33.97
CA SER A 160 -6.71 2.00 35.29
C SER A 160 -6.20 3.21 36.06
N SER A 161 -5.72 4.26 35.39
CA SER A 161 -5.27 5.50 36.02
C SER A 161 -6.44 6.34 36.55
N ALA A 162 -7.51 6.45 35.77
CA ALA A 162 -8.73 7.15 36.15
C ALA A 162 -9.44 6.46 37.35
N GLU A 163 -9.44 5.12 37.40
CA GLU A 163 -10.02 4.35 38.52
C GLU A 163 -9.22 4.48 39.82
N LYS A 164 -7.89 4.68 39.71
CA LYS A 164 -7.03 4.91 40.89
C LYS A 164 -7.16 6.35 41.43
N GLU A 165 -7.35 7.35 40.56
CA GLU A 165 -7.61 8.74 40.99
C GLU A 165 -8.95 8.84 41.72
N ALA A 166 -10.02 8.23 41.18
CA ALA A 166 -11.35 8.23 41.79
C ALA A 166 -11.44 7.46 43.12
N LYS A 167 -10.48 6.59 43.45
CA LYS A 167 -10.42 5.89 44.76
C LYS A 167 -9.60 6.61 45.81
N ASN A 168 -8.86 7.67 45.44
CA ASN A 168 -8.02 8.44 46.35
C ASN A 168 -8.65 9.79 46.72
N GLU A 169 -9.84 10.12 46.22
CA GLU A 169 -10.73 11.22 46.63
C GLU A 169 -11.83 10.66 47.56
#